data_061db9b78e45f75f0330390d1db49afb
#
_entry.id   061db9b78e45f75f0330390d1db49afb
#
_cell.length_a   1.000
_cell.length_b   1.000
_cell.length_c   1.000
_cell.angle_alpha   90.00
_cell.angle_beta   90.00
_cell.angle_gamma   90.00
#
_symmetry.space_group_name_H-M   'P 1'
#
loop_
_entity.id
_entity.type
_entity.pdbx_description
1 polymer ?
#
loop_
_entity_poly.entity_id
_entity_poly.type
_entity_poly.pdbx_seq_one_letter_code
_entity_poly.pdbx_strand_id
1 'polypeptide(L)'
;FIYREACLLRYICNSEAAWIKQVIEIFGEDEAKAFASVESACKVAQSSEMPQLVKQAVELARKNYLAKQATEKAGIYADVPPQMPARLPKLIKLLTSKVPADFKPAVAMAVFPPLAAHLKGVTFRYIDNQVHEPAMMNLLVAPMSSGKSAVNGPIDCIIDDLVQMDKVNRQKEQDWKDEVNTMGDNKKKPVRPEDICIRIVSPDLTRAAYIQRLDDVQKAGGAYLYCKMDEVDMLRKFNDPSQLIRLCWDNSEDGQERVGTKSVTARVKTRFNWNASSTIAVTQKFFSVREVADGAVSRLSLATIIRPDFAPYPVVGEYDALFKSELAPYIHHLNAASGFKECRKARQLIERLGSEIMEMAQLAYNKPYAEFAKRGLANGFRRAMVLYLANGEKWEKAIEDFIEWSVKYDLWCKMRFFGNQMQEAIDADNRAVCHSSGVSNLLLFVHDTFDKAEIQNVCMVHGTKTKLAILLCNWKKRGFIVKNDDDTFSKTAKFIAKYGHYGTPGMAA
;
A
#
# COMPACT_ATOMS: atom_id res chain seq x y z
N PHE A 1 -29.98 -28.62 -23.63
CA PHE A 1 -29.33 -27.58 -22.82
C PHE A 1 -30.31 -26.41 -22.59
N ILE A 2 -30.76 -25.70 -23.60
CA ILE A 2 -31.65 -24.50 -23.54
C ILE A 2 -32.92 -24.74 -22.69
N TYR A 3 -33.61 -25.88 -22.90
CA TYR A 3 -34.80 -26.20 -22.11
C TYR A 3 -34.52 -26.28 -20.60
N ARG A 4 -33.42 -26.91 -20.19
CA ARG A 4 -33.01 -27.04 -18.78
C ARG A 4 -32.65 -25.70 -18.19
N GLU A 5 -31.90 -24.87 -18.90
CA GLU A 5 -31.57 -23.51 -18.52
C GLU A 5 -32.81 -22.65 -18.37
N ALA A 6 -33.73 -22.70 -19.32
CA ALA A 6 -35.01 -22.00 -19.26
C ALA A 6 -35.85 -22.42 -18.02
N CYS A 7 -35.85 -23.72 -17.67
CA CYS A 7 -36.50 -24.21 -16.46
C CYS A 7 -35.92 -23.63 -15.16
N LEU A 8 -34.61 -23.30 -15.12
CA LEU A 8 -33.95 -22.65 -14.01
C LEU A 8 -34.23 -21.14 -13.99
N LEU A 9 -34.12 -20.49 -15.15
CA LEU A 9 -34.37 -19.07 -15.31
C LEU A 9 -35.79 -18.64 -14.96
N ARG A 10 -36.79 -19.53 -15.08
CA ARG A 10 -38.18 -19.23 -14.67
C ARG A 10 -38.31 -18.73 -13.24
N TYR A 11 -37.47 -19.21 -12.32
CA TYR A 11 -37.48 -18.79 -10.91
C TYR A 11 -37.04 -17.34 -10.72
N ILE A 12 -36.26 -16.81 -11.67
CA ILE A 12 -35.72 -15.44 -11.63
C ILE A 12 -36.57 -14.52 -12.51
N CYS A 13 -37.06 -15.03 -13.65
CA CYS A 13 -37.80 -14.25 -14.67
C CYS A 13 -39.31 -14.41 -14.52
N ASN A 14 -39.87 -14.76 -13.38
CA ASN A 14 -41.30 -14.91 -13.09
C ASN A 14 -42.03 -15.82 -14.12
N SER A 15 -41.33 -16.78 -14.69
CA SER A 15 -41.82 -17.65 -15.80
C SER A 15 -42.24 -16.89 -17.08
N GLU A 16 -41.79 -15.64 -17.25
CA GLU A 16 -42.06 -14.86 -18.46
C GLU A 16 -41.07 -15.23 -19.58
N ALA A 17 -41.56 -15.89 -20.62
CA ALA A 17 -40.77 -16.36 -21.74
C ALA A 17 -40.00 -15.21 -22.44
N ALA A 18 -40.60 -14.01 -22.52
CA ALA A 18 -39.96 -12.84 -23.11
C ALA A 18 -38.66 -12.42 -22.39
N TRP A 19 -38.65 -12.48 -21.05
CA TRP A 19 -37.47 -12.15 -20.27
C TRP A 19 -36.40 -13.25 -20.36
N ILE A 20 -36.82 -14.52 -20.35
CA ILE A 20 -35.90 -15.65 -20.48
C ILE A 20 -35.19 -15.60 -21.83
N LYS A 21 -35.90 -15.29 -22.92
CA LYS A 21 -35.33 -15.13 -24.26
C LYS A 21 -34.28 -14.01 -24.35
N GLN A 22 -34.37 -12.97 -23.53
CA GLN A 22 -33.38 -11.90 -23.51
C GLN A 22 -32.08 -12.23 -22.76
N VAL A 23 -32.13 -13.16 -21.81
CA VAL A 23 -30.99 -13.46 -20.92
C VAL A 23 -30.35 -14.82 -21.21
N ILE A 24 -31.03 -15.71 -21.97
CA ILE A 24 -30.52 -17.04 -22.27
C ILE A 24 -29.46 -16.97 -23.37
N GLU A 25 -28.32 -17.58 -23.13
CA GLU A 25 -27.23 -17.67 -24.11
C GLU A 25 -27.46 -18.84 -25.06
N ILE A 26 -27.41 -18.57 -26.36
CA ILE A 26 -27.61 -19.57 -27.43
C ILE A 26 -26.25 -19.84 -28.09
N PHE A 27 -25.70 -21.02 -27.83
CA PHE A 27 -24.40 -21.45 -28.36
C PHE A 27 -24.59 -22.40 -29.54
N GLY A 28 -24.53 -21.85 -30.78
CA GLY A 28 -24.50 -22.67 -32.00
C GLY A 28 -25.80 -23.42 -32.36
N GLU A 29 -26.91 -23.11 -31.71
CA GLU A 29 -28.24 -23.62 -32.01
C GLU A 29 -29.05 -22.66 -32.89
N ASP A 30 -30.06 -23.21 -33.58
CA ASP A 30 -31.05 -22.43 -34.28
C ASP A 30 -31.90 -21.60 -33.28
N GLU A 31 -31.87 -20.29 -33.37
CA GLU A 31 -32.54 -19.38 -32.45
C GLU A 31 -34.05 -19.68 -32.34
N ALA A 32 -34.72 -20.02 -33.45
CA ALA A 32 -36.13 -20.37 -33.43
C ALA A 32 -36.43 -21.62 -32.62
N LYS A 33 -35.55 -22.63 -32.68
CA LYS A 33 -35.65 -23.88 -31.88
C LYS A 33 -35.34 -23.62 -30.42
N ALA A 34 -34.35 -22.76 -30.15
CA ALA A 34 -34.01 -22.34 -28.81
C ALA A 34 -35.20 -21.62 -28.13
N PHE A 35 -35.83 -20.68 -28.83
CA PHE A 35 -36.98 -19.94 -28.29
C PHE A 35 -38.23 -20.83 -28.13
N ALA A 36 -38.47 -21.80 -29.03
CA ALA A 36 -39.52 -22.82 -28.85
C ALA A 36 -39.27 -23.68 -27.58
N SER A 37 -38.02 -24.00 -27.29
CA SER A 37 -37.64 -24.69 -26.06
C SER A 37 -37.91 -23.86 -24.80
N VAL A 38 -37.67 -22.53 -24.85
CA VAL A 38 -38.00 -21.59 -23.75
C VAL A 38 -39.49 -21.55 -23.51
N GLU A 39 -40.31 -21.43 -24.57
CA GLU A 39 -41.78 -21.40 -24.45
C GLU A 39 -42.32 -22.73 -23.88
N SER A 40 -41.75 -23.84 -24.32
CA SER A 40 -42.10 -25.16 -23.78
C SER A 40 -41.78 -25.27 -22.30
N ALA A 41 -40.61 -24.80 -21.88
CA ALA A 41 -40.22 -24.75 -20.46
C ALA A 41 -41.17 -23.93 -19.61
N CYS A 42 -41.65 -22.78 -20.12
CA CYS A 42 -42.58 -21.91 -19.39
C CYS A 42 -43.99 -22.52 -19.20
N LYS A 43 -44.39 -23.48 -20.02
CA LYS A 43 -45.68 -24.15 -19.92
C LYS A 43 -45.75 -25.29 -18.86
N VAL A 44 -44.60 -25.75 -18.41
CA VAL A 44 -44.53 -26.85 -17.42
C VAL A 44 -44.75 -26.31 -16.02
N ALA A 45 -45.41 -27.02 -15.16
CA ALA A 45 -45.62 -26.68 -13.75
C ALA A 45 -44.29 -26.44 -13.04
N GLN A 46 -44.19 -25.34 -12.30
CA GLN A 46 -43.00 -24.97 -11.54
C GLN A 46 -43.16 -25.43 -10.09
N SER A 47 -42.11 -25.97 -9.50
CA SER A 47 -42.07 -26.25 -8.07
C SER A 47 -42.12 -24.92 -7.27
N SER A 48 -42.79 -24.94 -6.15
CA SER A 48 -42.82 -23.81 -5.22
C SER A 48 -41.45 -23.53 -4.57
N GLU A 49 -40.58 -24.54 -4.50
CA GLU A 49 -39.22 -24.40 -4.00
C GLU A 49 -38.24 -24.07 -5.10
N MET A 50 -37.51 -22.95 -4.92
CA MET A 50 -36.42 -22.57 -5.82
C MET A 50 -35.27 -23.59 -5.71
N PRO A 51 -34.79 -24.15 -6.83
CA PRO A 51 -33.64 -25.05 -6.82
C PRO A 51 -32.41 -24.47 -6.17
N GLN A 52 -31.65 -25.28 -5.46
CA GLN A 52 -30.45 -24.83 -4.73
C GLN A 52 -29.45 -24.12 -5.64
N LEU A 53 -29.25 -24.60 -6.85
CA LEU A 53 -28.38 -23.98 -7.84
C LEU A 53 -28.80 -22.53 -8.17
N VAL A 54 -30.11 -22.28 -8.30
CA VAL A 54 -30.65 -20.96 -8.58
C VAL A 54 -30.48 -20.03 -7.36
N LYS A 55 -30.74 -20.55 -6.15
CA LYS A 55 -30.50 -19.80 -4.90
C LYS A 55 -29.03 -19.34 -4.81
N GLN A 56 -28.09 -20.25 -5.05
CA GLN A 56 -26.67 -19.92 -5.03
C GLN A 56 -26.29 -18.89 -6.11
N ALA A 57 -26.81 -19.03 -7.32
CA ALA A 57 -26.57 -18.08 -8.40
C ALA A 57 -27.10 -16.68 -8.08
N VAL A 58 -28.31 -16.58 -7.49
CA VAL A 58 -28.91 -15.31 -7.06
C VAL A 58 -28.11 -14.66 -5.93
N GLU A 59 -27.70 -15.45 -4.93
CA GLU A 59 -26.84 -14.95 -3.85
C GLU A 59 -25.48 -14.44 -4.35
N LEU A 60 -24.86 -15.18 -5.27
CA LEU A 60 -23.60 -14.76 -5.89
C LEU A 60 -23.78 -13.48 -6.71
N ALA A 61 -24.83 -13.38 -7.52
CA ALA A 61 -25.13 -12.19 -8.31
C ALA A 61 -25.41 -10.98 -7.41
N ARG A 62 -26.16 -11.16 -6.30
CA ARG A 62 -26.39 -10.12 -5.30
C ARG A 62 -25.10 -9.68 -4.63
N LYS A 63 -24.25 -10.61 -4.23
CA LYS A 63 -22.93 -10.32 -3.63
C LYS A 63 -22.06 -9.52 -4.60
N ASN A 64 -21.98 -9.93 -5.86
CA ASN A 64 -21.20 -9.23 -6.89
C ASN A 64 -21.75 -7.81 -7.16
N TYR A 65 -23.06 -7.65 -7.20
CA TYR A 65 -23.71 -6.35 -7.37
C TYR A 65 -23.40 -5.40 -6.21
N LEU A 66 -23.52 -5.87 -4.96
CA LEU A 66 -23.17 -5.09 -3.78
C LEU A 66 -21.69 -4.73 -3.72
N ALA A 67 -20.82 -5.68 -4.10
CA ALA A 67 -19.38 -5.42 -4.18
C ALA A 67 -19.04 -4.38 -5.24
N LYS A 68 -19.70 -4.42 -6.40
CA LYS A 68 -19.54 -3.38 -7.44
C LYS A 68 -19.96 -2.00 -6.93
N GLN A 69 -21.14 -1.89 -6.32
CA GLN A 69 -21.61 -0.62 -5.75
C GLN A 69 -20.68 -0.08 -4.66
N ALA A 70 -20.18 -0.96 -3.77
CA ALA A 70 -19.24 -0.57 -2.73
C ALA A 70 -17.91 -0.08 -3.33
N THR A 71 -17.41 -0.73 -4.38
CA THR A 71 -16.20 -0.34 -5.11
C THR A 71 -16.35 1.05 -5.73
N GLU A 72 -17.49 1.29 -6.39
CA GLU A 72 -17.82 2.59 -7.00
C GLU A 72 -17.96 3.67 -5.93
N LYS A 73 -18.71 3.42 -4.86
CA LYS A 73 -18.91 4.36 -3.75
C LYS A 73 -17.58 4.71 -3.04
N ALA A 74 -16.70 3.75 -2.85
CA ALA A 74 -15.38 3.98 -2.25
C ALA A 74 -14.40 4.64 -3.22
N GLY A 75 -14.69 4.72 -4.51
CA GLY A 75 -13.78 5.24 -5.53
C GLY A 75 -12.48 4.45 -5.67
N ILE A 76 -12.49 3.15 -5.36
CA ILE A 76 -11.27 2.32 -5.29
C ILE A 76 -10.51 2.30 -6.62
N TYR A 77 -11.24 2.30 -7.74
CA TYR A 77 -10.70 2.32 -9.10
C TYR A 77 -11.16 3.55 -9.89
N ALA A 78 -11.52 4.64 -9.20
CA ALA A 78 -11.92 5.86 -9.88
C ALA A 78 -10.75 6.41 -10.73
N ASP A 79 -11.06 6.90 -11.94
CA ASP A 79 -10.05 7.49 -12.83
C ASP A 79 -9.53 8.82 -12.28
N VAL A 80 -10.35 9.51 -11.51
CA VAL A 80 -10.05 10.82 -10.93
C VAL A 80 -9.76 10.66 -9.43
N PRO A 81 -8.69 11.28 -8.91
CA PRO A 81 -8.37 11.22 -7.50
C PRO A 81 -9.41 11.95 -6.65
N PRO A 82 -9.51 11.64 -5.34
CA PRO A 82 -10.28 12.43 -4.40
C PRO A 82 -9.89 13.90 -4.46
N GLN A 83 -10.89 14.78 -4.57
CA GLN A 83 -10.65 16.23 -4.62
C GLN A 83 -10.16 16.74 -3.27
N MET A 84 -9.15 17.60 -3.32
CA MET A 84 -8.61 18.28 -2.14
C MET A 84 -9.68 19.17 -1.51
N PRO A 85 -9.87 19.17 -0.17
CA PRO A 85 -10.91 19.98 0.45
C PRO A 85 -10.68 21.47 0.21
N ALA A 86 -11.75 22.23 0.02
CA ALA A 86 -11.69 23.67 -0.18
C ALA A 86 -11.09 24.40 1.06
N ARG A 87 -11.37 23.87 2.26
CA ARG A 87 -10.84 24.39 3.52
C ARG A 87 -9.59 23.62 3.92
N LEU A 88 -8.43 24.27 3.81
CA LEU A 88 -7.13 23.70 4.15
C LEU A 88 -6.60 24.23 5.48
N PRO A 89 -5.77 23.44 6.21
CA PRO A 89 -4.95 23.95 7.29
C PRO A 89 -4.09 25.12 6.79
N LYS A 90 -3.89 26.16 7.61
CA LYS A 90 -3.15 27.36 7.20
C LYS A 90 -1.75 27.03 6.67
N LEU A 91 -1.02 26.13 7.34
CA LEU A 91 0.29 25.65 6.87
C LEU A 91 0.21 25.02 5.47
N ILE A 92 -0.73 24.12 5.23
CA ILE A 92 -0.88 23.47 3.91
C ILE A 92 -1.30 24.50 2.85
N LYS A 93 -2.19 25.42 3.18
CA LYS A 93 -2.59 26.52 2.29
C LYS A 93 -1.38 27.38 1.91
N LEU A 94 -0.52 27.73 2.86
CA LEU A 94 0.73 28.46 2.63
C LEU A 94 1.67 27.65 1.71
N LEU A 95 2.00 26.40 2.08
CA LEU A 95 2.96 25.57 1.34
C LEU A 95 2.51 25.25 -0.11
N THR A 96 1.21 25.25 -0.38
CA THR A 96 0.64 25.03 -1.72
C THR A 96 0.29 26.32 -2.46
N SER A 97 0.56 27.51 -1.90
CA SER A 97 0.11 28.80 -2.46
C SER A 97 0.82 29.19 -3.75
N LYS A 98 2.06 28.75 -3.93
CA LYS A 98 2.92 29.17 -5.05
C LYS A 98 2.90 28.22 -6.25
N VAL A 99 2.07 27.17 -6.21
CA VAL A 99 1.94 26.20 -7.30
C VAL A 99 0.53 26.21 -7.90
N PRO A 100 0.38 25.88 -9.20
CA PRO A 100 -0.92 25.71 -9.84
C PRO A 100 -1.75 24.63 -9.16
N ALA A 101 -3.08 24.64 -9.38
CA ALA A 101 -4.02 23.75 -8.74
C ALA A 101 -3.66 22.26 -8.90
N ASP A 102 -3.22 21.85 -10.10
CA ASP A 102 -2.85 20.48 -10.45
C ASP A 102 -1.68 19.92 -9.62
N PHE A 103 -0.85 20.82 -9.07
CA PHE A 103 0.33 20.44 -8.27
C PHE A 103 0.09 20.46 -6.78
N LYS A 104 -1.00 21.10 -6.32
CA LYS A 104 -1.30 21.23 -4.88
C LYS A 104 -1.37 19.90 -4.15
N PRO A 105 -2.02 18.84 -4.68
CA PRO A 105 -2.04 17.53 -4.02
C PRO A 105 -0.64 16.93 -3.86
N ALA A 106 0.21 17.01 -4.88
CA ALA A 106 1.57 16.50 -4.84
C ALA A 106 2.43 17.24 -3.80
N VAL A 107 2.38 18.59 -3.80
CA VAL A 107 3.06 19.41 -2.79
C VAL A 107 2.55 19.12 -1.40
N ALA A 108 1.21 19.06 -1.21
CA ALA A 108 0.59 18.83 0.09
C ALA A 108 0.99 17.48 0.72
N MET A 109 1.32 16.47 -0.09
CA MET A 109 1.83 15.19 0.39
C MET A 109 3.35 15.20 0.59
N ALA A 110 4.10 15.87 -0.29
CA ALA A 110 5.57 15.89 -0.27
C ALA A 110 6.17 16.70 0.89
N VAL A 111 5.43 17.63 1.49
CA VAL A 111 5.94 18.48 2.57
C VAL A 111 6.05 17.77 3.93
N PHE A 112 5.43 16.61 4.11
CA PHE A 112 5.43 15.93 5.41
C PHE A 112 6.77 15.34 5.84
N PRO A 113 7.55 14.63 5.00
CA PRO A 113 8.85 14.13 5.41
C PRO A 113 9.80 15.21 5.92
N PRO A 114 9.98 16.39 5.25
CA PRO A 114 10.82 17.45 5.76
C PRO A 114 10.22 18.15 7.02
N LEU A 115 8.90 18.36 7.11
CA LEU A 115 8.27 18.87 8.35
C LEU A 115 8.50 17.91 9.52
N ALA A 116 8.29 16.63 9.33
CA ALA A 116 8.51 15.60 10.34
C ALA A 116 9.99 15.49 10.76
N ALA A 117 10.93 15.83 9.88
CA ALA A 117 12.34 15.85 10.21
C ALA A 117 12.69 16.86 11.32
N HIS A 118 11.90 17.91 11.55
CA HIS A 118 12.10 18.87 12.65
C HIS A 118 11.76 18.28 14.03
N LEU A 119 10.90 17.25 14.08
CA LEU A 119 10.43 16.66 15.33
C LEU A 119 11.54 15.78 15.96
N LYS A 120 12.16 16.32 17.01
CA LYS A 120 13.27 15.66 17.71
C LYS A 120 12.78 14.98 18.99
N GLY A 121 12.99 13.66 19.09
CA GLY A 121 12.61 12.90 20.28
C GLY A 121 11.09 12.90 20.55
N VAL A 122 10.28 13.18 19.54
CA VAL A 122 8.80 13.18 19.65
C VAL A 122 8.28 11.77 19.44
N THR A 123 7.39 11.36 20.33
CA THR A 123 6.66 10.09 20.22
C THR A 123 5.17 10.29 20.46
N PHE A 124 4.34 9.39 19.93
CA PHE A 124 2.90 9.41 20.10
C PHE A 124 2.31 8.00 20.03
N ARG A 125 1.17 7.80 20.69
CA ARG A 125 0.50 6.49 20.73
C ARG A 125 -0.51 6.38 19.59
N TYR A 126 -0.34 5.34 18.77
CA TYR A 126 -1.27 5.00 17.70
C TYR A 126 -2.51 4.25 18.24
N ILE A 127 -3.52 4.00 17.39
CA ILE A 127 -4.76 3.31 17.75
C ILE A 127 -4.56 1.87 18.24
N ASP A 128 -3.47 1.21 17.82
CA ASP A 128 -3.05 -0.13 18.27
C ASP A 128 -2.31 -0.14 19.62
N ASN A 129 -2.26 1.01 20.28
CA ASN A 129 -1.53 1.26 21.53
C ASN A 129 0.01 1.19 21.41
N GLN A 130 0.57 0.99 20.23
CA GLN A 130 2.01 1.08 20.04
C GLN A 130 2.48 2.55 20.00
N VAL A 131 3.71 2.75 20.46
CA VAL A 131 4.37 4.06 20.41
C VAL A 131 5.05 4.22 19.05
N HIS A 132 4.66 5.27 18.34
CA HIS A 132 5.22 5.64 17.03
C HIS A 132 6.08 6.89 17.14
N GLU A 133 7.03 7.01 16.22
CA GLU A 133 7.81 8.21 15.95
C GLU A 133 7.38 8.83 14.59
N PRO A 134 7.71 10.10 14.29
CA PRO A 134 7.29 10.79 13.06
C PRO A 134 8.10 10.38 11.82
N ALA A 135 8.23 9.08 11.59
CA ALA A 135 8.88 8.53 10.40
C ALA A 135 7.98 8.69 9.17
N MET A 136 8.45 9.38 8.15
CA MET A 136 7.68 9.69 6.95
C MET A 136 8.52 9.59 5.68
N MET A 137 7.97 8.95 4.67
CA MET A 137 8.58 8.76 3.36
C MET A 137 7.53 9.06 2.29
N ASN A 138 7.87 9.90 1.33
CA ASN A 138 6.96 10.25 0.24
C ASN A 138 7.56 9.89 -1.12
N LEU A 139 6.77 9.27 -1.98
CA LEU A 139 7.11 8.97 -3.36
C LEU A 139 6.13 9.66 -4.31
N LEU A 140 6.63 10.59 -5.11
CA LEU A 140 5.88 11.27 -6.16
C LEU A 140 5.99 10.48 -7.46
N VAL A 141 4.90 9.83 -7.86
CA VAL A 141 4.82 9.03 -9.08
C VAL A 141 4.03 9.81 -10.13
N ALA A 142 4.67 10.27 -11.19
CA ALA A 142 4.00 11.06 -12.21
C ALA A 142 4.63 10.85 -13.59
N PRO A 143 3.95 11.17 -14.71
CA PRO A 143 4.50 11.05 -16.06
C PRO A 143 5.83 11.77 -16.25
N MET A 144 6.56 11.42 -17.30
CA MET A 144 7.74 12.16 -17.72
C MET A 144 7.36 13.63 -18.00
N SER A 145 8.28 14.53 -17.70
CA SER A 145 8.11 15.98 -17.96
C SER A 145 6.86 16.61 -17.32
N SER A 146 6.24 15.96 -16.32
CA SER A 146 5.04 16.46 -15.63
C SER A 146 5.30 17.61 -14.65
N GLY A 147 6.54 18.08 -14.51
CA GLY A 147 6.90 19.18 -13.57
C GLY A 147 7.05 18.73 -12.11
N LYS A 148 7.54 17.50 -11.88
CA LYS A 148 7.76 16.94 -10.53
C LYS A 148 8.59 17.85 -9.62
N SER A 149 9.49 18.65 -10.16
CA SER A 149 10.31 19.62 -9.42
C SER A 149 9.52 20.73 -8.70
N ALA A 150 8.24 20.90 -9.03
CA ALA A 150 7.37 21.88 -8.33
C ALA A 150 7.27 21.65 -6.81
N VAL A 151 7.53 20.43 -6.31
CA VAL A 151 7.56 20.11 -4.88
C VAL A 151 8.83 20.61 -4.18
N ASN A 152 9.90 20.92 -4.93
CA ASN A 152 11.22 21.27 -4.34
C ASN A 152 11.19 22.61 -3.61
N GLY A 153 10.56 23.63 -4.16
CA GLY A 153 10.53 24.97 -3.56
C GLY A 153 10.03 24.99 -2.12
N PRO A 154 8.82 24.49 -1.81
CA PRO A 154 8.34 24.43 -0.44
C PRO A 154 9.19 23.51 0.45
N ILE A 155 9.71 22.40 -0.06
CA ILE A 155 10.62 21.51 0.69
C ILE A 155 11.88 22.28 1.10
N ASP A 156 12.52 22.99 0.16
CA ASP A 156 13.75 23.75 0.43
C ASP A 156 13.52 24.87 1.45
N CYS A 157 12.34 25.51 1.44
CA CYS A 157 11.96 26.47 2.48
C CYS A 157 11.79 25.82 3.86
N ILE A 158 11.20 24.63 3.92
CA ILE A 158 10.99 23.91 5.19
C ILE A 158 12.32 23.53 5.83
N ILE A 159 13.30 23.05 5.06
CA ILE A 159 14.58 22.58 5.59
C ILE A 159 15.67 23.65 5.68
N ASP A 160 15.37 24.91 5.37
CA ASP A 160 16.39 25.97 5.27
C ASP A 160 17.19 26.14 6.58
N ASP A 161 16.54 26.15 7.73
CA ASP A 161 17.19 26.20 9.04
C ASP A 161 18.13 25.01 9.28
N LEU A 162 17.70 23.80 8.91
CA LEU A 162 18.51 22.57 9.01
C LEU A 162 19.74 22.64 8.11
N VAL A 163 19.58 23.18 6.88
CA VAL A 163 20.69 23.39 5.94
C VAL A 163 21.70 24.40 6.50
N GLN A 164 21.25 25.47 7.13
CA GLN A 164 22.17 26.46 7.76
C GLN A 164 22.92 25.83 8.94
N MET A 165 22.24 25.06 9.80
CA MET A 165 22.92 24.34 10.89
C MET A 165 23.94 23.32 10.35
N ASP A 166 23.59 22.62 9.28
CA ASP A 166 24.47 21.62 8.66
C ASP A 166 25.71 22.25 8.04
N LYS A 167 25.65 23.49 7.52
CA LYS A 167 26.85 24.21 7.03
C LYS A 167 27.88 24.37 8.13
N VAL A 168 27.47 24.76 9.33
CA VAL A 168 28.37 24.88 10.49
C VAL A 168 28.97 23.54 10.88
N ASN A 169 28.12 22.47 10.93
CA ASN A 169 28.59 21.13 11.31
C ASN A 169 29.52 20.53 10.24
N ARG A 170 29.28 20.80 8.95
CA ARG A 170 30.15 20.37 7.87
C ARG A 170 31.51 21.07 7.93
N GLN A 171 31.54 22.36 8.29
CA GLN A 171 32.79 23.08 8.48
C GLN A 171 33.60 22.47 9.64
N LYS A 172 32.97 22.23 10.80
CA LYS A 172 33.62 21.57 11.94
C LYS A 172 34.20 20.15 11.55
N GLU A 173 33.43 19.39 10.77
CA GLU A 173 33.89 18.08 10.32
C GLU A 173 35.06 18.20 9.34
N GLN A 174 35.07 19.22 8.48
CA GLN A 174 36.17 19.48 7.55
C GLN A 174 37.42 19.91 8.30
N ASP A 175 37.31 20.88 9.24
CA ASP A 175 38.42 21.36 10.07
C ASP A 175 39.09 20.20 10.83
N TRP A 176 38.27 19.30 11.40
CA TRP A 176 38.80 18.09 12.04
C TRP A 176 39.53 17.15 11.05
N LYS A 177 38.99 16.95 9.83
CA LYS A 177 39.65 16.14 8.81
C LYS A 177 40.99 16.73 8.37
N ASP A 178 41.04 18.05 8.23
CA ASP A 178 42.23 18.77 7.81
C ASP A 178 43.32 18.69 8.91
N GLU A 179 42.93 18.81 10.19
CA GLU A 179 43.82 18.61 11.32
C GLU A 179 44.40 17.18 11.35
N VAL A 180 43.52 16.15 11.18
CA VAL A 180 43.95 14.73 11.11
C VAL A 180 44.90 14.49 9.95
N ASN A 181 44.70 15.10 8.79
CA ASN A 181 45.50 14.91 7.59
C ASN A 181 46.84 15.65 7.67
N THR A 182 46.92 16.78 8.39
CA THR A 182 48.17 17.54 8.58
C THR A 182 49.10 16.91 9.63
N MET A 183 48.55 16.05 10.49
CA MET A 183 49.36 15.36 11.53
C MET A 183 50.13 14.17 10.94
N GLY A 184 51.42 14.12 11.23
CA GLY A 184 52.29 12.97 10.89
C GLY A 184 51.78 11.66 11.56
N ASP A 185 52.12 10.53 10.93
CA ASP A 185 51.62 9.20 11.34
C ASP A 185 51.98 8.78 12.78
N ASN A 186 53.02 9.37 13.35
CA ASN A 186 53.50 9.10 14.70
C ASN A 186 52.83 9.91 15.80
N LYS A 187 51.87 10.81 15.48
CA LYS A 187 51.14 11.60 16.47
C LYS A 187 49.75 11.02 16.74
N LYS A 188 49.31 11.15 17.99
CA LYS A 188 47.94 10.78 18.35
C LYS A 188 46.94 11.69 17.62
N LYS A 189 46.16 11.11 16.69
CA LYS A 189 45.18 11.84 15.90
C LYS A 189 44.03 12.31 16.77
N PRO A 190 43.49 13.52 16.54
CA PRO A 190 42.35 14.02 17.27
C PRO A 190 41.11 13.15 17.03
N VAL A 191 40.33 13.00 18.09
CA VAL A 191 39.04 12.28 18.00
C VAL A 191 38.03 13.16 17.29
N ARG A 192 37.17 12.57 16.48
CA ARG A 192 36.08 13.31 15.83
C ARG A 192 35.18 13.98 16.85
N PRO A 193 34.85 15.29 16.73
CA PRO A 193 33.93 15.97 17.65
C PRO A 193 32.59 15.28 17.74
N GLU A 194 32.08 15.09 18.97
CA GLU A 194 30.82 14.39 19.23
C GLU A 194 29.57 15.24 18.96
N ASP A 195 29.74 16.56 18.90
CA ASP A 195 28.67 17.55 18.68
C ASP A 195 28.33 17.75 17.18
N ILE A 196 29.00 17.05 16.29
CA ILE A 196 28.70 17.11 14.86
C ILE A 196 27.41 16.37 14.56
N CYS A 197 26.39 17.11 14.09
CA CYS A 197 25.11 16.56 13.70
C CYS A 197 24.69 17.12 12.34
N ILE A 198 24.94 16.36 11.27
CA ILE A 198 24.56 16.70 9.90
C ILE A 198 23.30 15.90 9.57
N ARG A 199 22.21 16.63 9.26
CA ARG A 199 20.85 16.07 9.11
C ARG A 199 20.38 15.96 7.66
N ILE A 200 20.78 16.90 6.80
CA ILE A 200 20.46 16.89 5.37
C ILE A 200 21.54 16.10 4.65
N VAL A 201 21.19 14.92 4.18
CA VAL A 201 22.15 13.98 3.60
C VAL A 201 21.96 13.82 2.09
N SER A 202 23.08 13.57 1.40
CA SER A 202 23.06 13.22 -0.02
C SER A 202 22.55 11.79 -0.20
N PRO A 203 21.83 11.48 -1.30
CA PRO A 203 21.48 10.08 -1.62
C PRO A 203 22.71 9.22 -1.96
N ASP A 204 23.88 9.82 -2.13
CA ASP A 204 25.14 9.16 -2.45
C ASP A 204 26.02 8.90 -1.22
N LEU A 205 25.39 8.40 -0.15
CA LEU A 205 26.10 8.01 1.06
C LEU A 205 26.59 6.57 1.02
N THR A 206 27.83 6.34 1.48
CA THR A 206 28.25 4.97 1.80
C THR A 206 27.53 4.45 3.03
N ARG A 207 27.42 3.12 3.16
CA ARG A 207 26.81 2.48 4.34
C ARG A 207 27.44 2.97 5.66
N ALA A 208 28.76 3.09 5.72
CA ALA A 208 29.47 3.57 6.91
C ALA A 208 29.11 5.02 7.26
N ALA A 209 29.07 5.90 6.24
CA ALA A 209 28.67 7.29 6.43
C ALA A 209 27.21 7.37 6.88
N TYR A 210 26.32 6.56 6.33
CA TYR A 210 24.91 6.50 6.74
C TYR A 210 24.74 6.13 8.22
N ILE A 211 25.41 5.06 8.66
CA ILE A 211 25.36 4.63 10.09
C ILE A 211 25.97 5.71 10.99
N GLN A 212 27.07 6.37 10.57
CA GLN A 212 27.64 7.49 11.35
C GLN A 212 26.65 8.64 11.49
N ARG A 213 25.96 9.03 10.40
CA ARG A 213 24.95 10.11 10.47
C ARG A 213 23.76 9.73 11.35
N LEU A 214 23.32 8.47 11.34
CA LEU A 214 22.29 7.99 12.26
C LEU A 214 22.74 8.02 13.71
N ASP A 215 24.00 7.68 13.99
CA ASP A 215 24.57 7.77 15.34
C ASP A 215 24.65 9.23 15.82
N ASP A 216 25.11 10.14 14.94
CA ASP A 216 25.15 11.56 15.21
C ASP A 216 23.75 12.14 15.59
N VAL A 217 22.70 11.83 14.84
CA VAL A 217 21.33 12.30 15.15
C VAL A 217 20.74 11.61 16.37
N GLN A 218 21.12 10.37 16.66
CA GLN A 218 20.69 9.66 17.87
C GLN A 218 21.30 10.33 19.12
N LYS A 219 22.60 10.64 19.12
CA LYS A 219 23.30 11.36 20.17
C LYS A 219 22.77 12.79 20.32
N ALA A 220 22.37 13.42 19.24
CA ALA A 220 21.72 14.73 19.25
C ALA A 220 20.28 14.71 19.80
N GLY A 221 19.83 13.64 20.45
CA GLY A 221 18.54 13.51 21.14
C GLY A 221 17.41 12.98 20.25
N GLY A 222 17.72 12.12 19.27
CA GLY A 222 16.75 11.44 18.44
C GLY A 222 16.18 12.32 17.32
N ALA A 223 17.03 13.11 16.68
CA ALA A 223 16.70 13.86 15.48
C ALA A 223 16.55 12.92 14.27
N TYR A 224 16.01 13.45 13.18
CA TYR A 224 15.86 12.72 11.92
C TYR A 224 16.88 13.20 10.87
N LEU A 225 17.42 12.27 10.12
CA LEU A 225 18.03 12.54 8.83
C LEU A 225 16.93 12.84 7.80
N TYR A 226 17.24 13.70 6.85
CA TYR A 226 16.38 13.96 5.71
C TYR A 226 17.17 13.91 4.40
N CYS A 227 16.57 13.28 3.38
CA CYS A 227 17.10 13.23 2.03
C CYS A 227 16.03 13.57 0.99
N LYS A 228 16.40 14.43 0.05
CA LYS A 228 15.61 14.72 -1.16
C LYS A 228 16.29 14.01 -2.34
N MET A 229 15.59 13.09 -2.97
CA MET A 229 16.07 12.28 -4.10
C MET A 229 15.29 12.63 -5.36
N ASP A 230 15.99 12.89 -6.44
CA ASP A 230 15.35 13.17 -7.73
C ASP A 230 14.71 11.93 -8.35
N GLU A 231 15.32 10.75 -8.15
CA GLU A 231 14.81 9.47 -8.66
C GLU A 231 14.82 8.39 -7.57
N VAL A 232 13.79 7.55 -7.58
CA VAL A 232 13.64 6.44 -6.61
C VAL A 232 14.77 5.41 -6.68
N ASP A 233 15.42 5.27 -7.84
CA ASP A 233 16.55 4.37 -8.04
C ASP A 233 17.75 4.69 -7.14
N MET A 234 17.85 5.92 -6.63
CA MET A 234 18.90 6.31 -5.69
C MET A 234 18.82 5.53 -4.37
N LEU A 235 17.64 5.00 -4.01
CA LEU A 235 17.50 4.12 -2.84
C LEU A 235 18.33 2.83 -2.95
N ARG A 236 18.69 2.37 -4.16
CA ARG A 236 19.53 1.18 -4.38
C ARG A 236 20.95 1.33 -3.83
N LYS A 237 21.40 2.57 -3.63
CA LYS A 237 22.71 2.86 -3.01
C LYS A 237 22.75 2.49 -1.52
N PHE A 238 21.62 2.31 -0.89
CA PHE A 238 21.48 1.87 0.49
C PHE A 238 21.37 0.35 0.68
N ASN A 239 21.80 -0.46 -0.27
CA ASN A 239 21.74 -1.93 -0.37
C ASN A 239 20.36 -2.48 -0.75
N ASP A 240 19.55 -2.86 0.25
CA ASP A 240 18.18 -3.35 0.03
C ASP A 240 17.16 -2.24 0.28
N PRO A 241 16.57 -1.64 -0.78
CA PRO A 241 15.59 -0.59 -0.64
C PRO A 241 14.36 -0.99 0.17
N SER A 242 13.87 -2.23 0.01
CA SER A 242 12.70 -2.72 0.73
C SER A 242 12.98 -2.85 2.22
N GLN A 243 14.16 -3.34 2.58
CA GLN A 243 14.58 -3.41 3.98
C GLN A 243 14.74 -2.01 4.56
N LEU A 244 15.39 -1.09 3.85
CA LEU A 244 15.56 0.29 4.29
C LEU A 244 14.21 0.95 4.58
N ILE A 245 13.22 0.83 3.67
CA ILE A 245 11.89 1.40 3.85
C ILE A 245 11.22 0.84 5.12
N ARG A 246 11.34 -0.46 5.37
CA ARG A 246 10.80 -1.09 6.58
C ARG A 246 11.47 -0.54 7.83
N LEU A 247 12.80 -0.51 7.87
CA LEU A 247 13.58 -0.01 9.01
C LEU A 247 13.25 1.47 9.31
N CYS A 248 13.15 2.31 8.27
CA CYS A 248 12.78 3.72 8.41
C CYS A 248 11.37 3.89 8.99
N TRP A 249 10.39 3.15 8.46
CA TRP A 249 8.99 3.31 8.86
C TRP A 249 8.73 2.86 10.29
N ASP A 250 9.40 1.76 10.72
CA ASP A 250 9.28 1.20 12.06
C ASP A 250 10.27 1.83 13.06
N ASN A 251 11.15 2.74 12.62
CA ASN A 251 12.31 3.24 13.38
C ASN A 251 13.11 2.12 14.06
N SER A 252 13.24 1.02 13.35
CA SER A 252 13.92 -0.18 13.83
C SER A 252 15.42 0.04 13.97
N GLU A 253 16.05 -0.78 14.78
CA GLU A 253 17.49 -0.75 14.92
C GLU A 253 18.17 -1.24 13.64
N ASP A 254 19.20 -0.54 13.27
CA ASP A 254 20.14 -0.87 12.23
C ASP A 254 21.57 -0.71 12.78
N GLY A 255 22.54 -1.32 12.15
CA GLY A 255 23.89 -1.21 12.65
C GLY A 255 24.95 -1.77 11.71
N GLN A 256 26.17 -1.48 12.08
CA GLN A 256 27.34 -2.04 11.45
C GLN A 256 28.35 -2.38 12.54
N GLU A 257 28.79 -3.62 12.59
CA GLU A 257 29.87 -4.10 13.45
C GLU A 257 31.08 -4.43 12.60
N ARG A 258 32.22 -3.77 12.84
CA ARG A 258 33.49 -4.01 12.19
C ARG A 258 34.62 -3.99 13.21
N VAL A 259 35.56 -4.93 13.09
CA VAL A 259 36.68 -5.10 14.03
C VAL A 259 37.81 -4.10 13.78
N GLY A 260 37.83 -3.37 12.66
CA GLY A 260 38.89 -2.43 12.31
C GLY A 260 38.84 -1.16 13.15
N THR A 261 40.01 -0.69 13.62
CA THR A 261 40.16 0.51 14.47
C THR A 261 39.70 1.83 13.84
N LYS A 262 39.54 1.87 12.51
CA LYS A 262 39.06 3.04 11.74
C LYS A 262 37.59 2.86 11.26
N SER A 263 36.91 1.83 11.71
CA SER A 263 35.57 1.50 11.24
C SER A 263 34.51 2.11 12.12
N VAL A 264 33.42 2.57 11.52
CA VAL A 264 32.21 2.96 12.24
C VAL A 264 31.54 1.69 12.78
N THR A 265 31.39 1.59 14.09
CA THR A 265 30.65 0.53 14.76
C THR A 265 29.59 1.18 15.63
N ALA A 266 28.32 1.03 15.25
CA ALA A 266 27.19 1.59 16.00
C ALA A 266 25.93 0.77 15.78
N ARG A 267 25.07 0.73 16.81
CA ARG A 267 23.67 0.31 16.75
C ARG A 267 22.78 1.53 16.93
N VAL A 268 21.95 1.81 15.95
CA VAL A 268 21.22 3.07 15.86
C VAL A 268 19.78 2.83 15.40
N LYS A 269 18.86 3.64 15.85
CA LYS A 269 17.51 3.68 15.30
C LYS A 269 17.53 4.35 13.94
N THR A 270 16.83 3.75 12.98
CA THR A 270 16.74 4.25 11.59
C THR A 270 15.77 5.44 11.52
N ARG A 271 16.22 6.61 11.99
CA ARG A 271 15.48 7.88 11.90
C ARG A 271 15.82 8.61 10.60
N PHE A 272 15.21 8.16 9.52
CA PHE A 272 15.50 8.66 8.17
C PHE A 272 14.19 8.93 7.40
N ASN A 273 13.92 10.22 7.19
CA ASN A 273 12.80 10.70 6.37
C ASN A 273 13.31 11.10 4.99
N TRP A 274 12.49 10.89 3.97
CA TRP A 274 12.91 11.23 2.63
C TRP A 274 11.74 11.48 1.66
N ASN A 275 12.07 12.22 0.59
CA ASN A 275 11.26 12.37 -0.60
C ASN A 275 11.99 11.76 -1.79
N ALA A 276 11.26 11.07 -2.66
CA ALA A 276 11.76 10.65 -3.96
C ALA A 276 10.70 10.90 -5.02
N SER A 277 11.14 11.04 -6.27
CA SER A 277 10.24 11.09 -7.40
C SER A 277 10.54 9.97 -8.39
N SER A 278 9.57 9.65 -9.26
CA SER A 278 9.75 8.65 -10.30
C SER A 278 8.70 8.77 -11.40
N THR A 279 8.94 8.10 -12.51
CA THR A 279 7.90 7.86 -13.52
C THR A 279 7.11 6.60 -13.16
N ILE A 280 5.92 6.44 -13.73
CA ILE A 280 5.05 5.29 -13.46
C ILE A 280 5.77 3.97 -13.81
N ALA A 281 6.35 3.89 -15.02
CA ALA A 281 7.02 2.68 -15.49
C ALA A 281 8.25 2.32 -14.64
N VAL A 282 9.08 3.31 -14.28
CA VAL A 282 10.25 3.09 -13.41
C VAL A 282 9.81 2.65 -12.03
N THR A 283 8.76 3.27 -11.46
CA THR A 283 8.23 2.91 -10.15
C THR A 283 7.74 1.45 -10.11
N GLN A 284 6.97 1.03 -11.12
CA GLN A 284 6.45 -0.34 -11.20
C GLN A 284 7.56 -1.39 -11.42
N LYS A 285 8.62 -1.01 -12.13
CA LYS A 285 9.81 -1.86 -12.30
C LYS A 285 10.66 -1.92 -11.02
N PHE A 286 10.75 -0.81 -10.29
CA PHE A 286 11.53 -0.71 -9.05
C PHE A 286 10.87 -1.50 -7.92
N PHE A 287 9.56 -1.36 -7.75
CA PHE A 287 8.74 -2.12 -6.80
C PHE A 287 7.99 -3.23 -7.53
N SER A 288 8.64 -4.37 -7.70
CA SER A 288 8.01 -5.57 -8.26
C SER A 288 6.98 -6.17 -7.29
N VAL A 289 6.29 -7.23 -7.72
CA VAL A 289 5.34 -7.98 -6.88
C VAL A 289 5.97 -8.41 -5.55
N ARG A 290 7.26 -8.77 -5.56
CA ARG A 290 8.00 -9.15 -4.35
C ARG A 290 8.12 -8.00 -3.34
N GLU A 291 8.56 -6.82 -3.77
CA GLU A 291 8.70 -5.66 -2.90
C GLU A 291 7.33 -5.16 -2.39
N VAL A 292 6.28 -5.33 -3.20
CA VAL A 292 4.89 -5.06 -2.77
C VAL A 292 4.46 -6.06 -1.70
N ALA A 293 4.72 -7.37 -1.91
CA ALA A 293 4.44 -8.43 -0.94
C ALA A 293 5.21 -8.21 0.38
N ASP A 294 6.49 -7.82 0.31
CA ASP A 294 7.31 -7.46 1.47
C ASP A 294 6.80 -6.23 2.24
N GLY A 295 5.78 -5.55 1.71
CA GLY A 295 5.12 -4.42 2.35
C GLY A 295 5.88 -3.10 2.29
N ALA A 296 6.88 -2.95 1.41
CA ALA A 296 7.61 -1.70 1.23
C ALA A 296 6.68 -0.58 0.74
N VAL A 297 5.93 -0.83 -0.34
CA VAL A 297 5.01 0.16 -0.94
C VAL A 297 3.92 0.61 0.02
N SER A 298 3.36 -0.28 0.83
CA SER A 298 2.29 0.07 1.77
C SER A 298 2.75 1.08 2.85
N ARG A 299 4.06 1.14 3.14
CA ARG A 299 4.68 2.06 4.11
C ARG A 299 4.92 3.47 3.56
N LEU A 300 4.99 3.62 2.24
CA LEU A 300 5.17 4.92 1.59
C LEU A 300 3.89 5.75 1.62
N SER A 301 4.03 7.07 1.65
CA SER A 301 2.98 7.99 1.22
C SER A 301 3.15 8.24 -0.26
N LEU A 302 2.12 8.01 -1.05
CA LEU A 302 2.17 8.22 -2.50
C LEU A 302 1.49 9.52 -2.89
N ALA A 303 2.03 10.15 -3.92
CA ALA A 303 1.43 11.30 -4.56
C ALA A 303 1.59 11.22 -6.09
N THR A 304 0.77 11.95 -6.81
CA THR A 304 0.86 12.06 -8.27
C THR A 304 0.52 13.47 -8.74
N ILE A 305 0.91 13.78 -9.97
CA ILE A 305 0.51 14.99 -10.70
C ILE A 305 -0.33 14.54 -11.89
N ILE A 306 -1.58 15.02 -11.93
CA ILE A 306 -2.50 14.73 -13.03
C ILE A 306 -2.77 16.05 -13.75
N ARG A 307 -2.42 16.08 -15.01
CA ARG A 307 -2.64 17.24 -15.87
C ARG A 307 -3.24 16.77 -17.21
N PRO A 308 -4.08 17.58 -17.85
CA PRO A 308 -4.50 17.32 -19.22
C PRO A 308 -3.31 17.20 -20.16
N ASP A 309 -3.43 16.35 -21.17
CA ASP A 309 -2.48 16.36 -22.28
C ASP A 309 -2.46 17.76 -22.90
N PHE A 310 -1.28 18.22 -23.28
CA PHE A 310 -1.07 19.57 -23.84
C PHE A 310 -1.39 20.74 -22.89
N ALA A 311 -1.46 20.51 -21.57
CA ALA A 311 -1.60 21.60 -20.60
C ALA A 311 -0.42 22.59 -20.74
N PRO A 312 -0.65 23.91 -20.58
CA PRO A 312 0.42 24.92 -20.68
C PRO A 312 1.47 24.72 -19.60
N TYR A 313 2.68 25.24 -19.81
CA TYR A 313 3.76 25.17 -18.82
C TYR A 313 3.28 25.68 -17.46
N PRO A 314 3.59 24.98 -16.36
CA PRO A 314 3.20 25.42 -15.02
C PRO A 314 4.03 26.65 -14.63
N VAL A 315 3.37 27.70 -14.17
CA VAL A 315 4.03 28.86 -13.58
C VAL A 315 4.03 28.67 -12.07
N VAL A 316 5.21 28.54 -11.50
CA VAL A 316 5.43 28.45 -10.04
C VAL A 316 5.83 29.84 -9.54
N GLY A 317 5.19 30.29 -8.45
CA GLY A 317 5.52 31.58 -7.83
C GLY A 317 6.81 31.54 -7.01
N GLU A 318 7.29 32.70 -6.63
CA GLU A 318 8.52 32.85 -5.83
C GLU A 318 8.28 32.55 -4.34
N TYR A 319 9.24 31.86 -3.73
CA TYR A 319 9.31 31.60 -2.29
C TYR A 319 10.18 32.66 -1.63
N ASP A 320 9.62 33.85 -1.52
CA ASP A 320 10.27 35.06 -1.05
C ASP A 320 10.46 35.15 0.50
N ALA A 321 11.01 36.25 0.99
CA ALA A 321 11.21 36.48 2.41
C ALA A 321 9.88 36.50 3.20
N LEU A 322 8.79 37.00 2.59
CA LEU A 322 7.47 37.02 3.21
C LEU A 322 6.97 35.60 3.42
N PHE A 323 7.04 34.73 2.39
CA PHE A 323 6.70 33.33 2.51
C PHE A 323 7.46 32.64 3.64
N LYS A 324 8.79 32.85 3.71
CA LYS A 324 9.63 32.29 4.77
C LYS A 324 9.24 32.79 6.15
N SER A 325 8.90 34.08 6.28
CA SER A 325 8.45 34.65 7.56
C SER A 325 7.09 34.11 8.02
N GLU A 326 6.18 33.84 7.10
CA GLU A 326 4.89 33.20 7.40
C GLU A 326 5.06 31.71 7.77
N LEU A 327 6.07 31.02 7.23
CA LEU A 327 6.39 29.62 7.53
C LEU A 327 7.09 29.47 8.90
N ALA A 328 7.92 30.43 9.29
CA ALA A 328 8.78 30.33 10.46
C ALA A 328 8.08 29.98 11.78
N PRO A 329 6.87 30.48 12.12
CA PRO A 329 6.16 30.05 13.34
C PRO A 329 5.86 28.56 13.40
N TYR A 330 5.51 27.94 12.27
CA TYR A 330 5.22 26.50 12.19
C TYR A 330 6.48 25.67 12.39
N ILE A 331 7.60 26.05 11.77
CA ILE A 331 8.90 25.41 11.96
C ILE A 331 9.36 25.58 13.42
N HIS A 332 9.16 26.75 14.02
CA HIS A 332 9.45 26.98 15.44
C HIS A 332 8.67 26.03 16.35
N HIS A 333 7.36 25.86 16.12
CA HIS A 333 6.53 24.91 16.89
C HIS A 333 7.04 23.48 16.76
N LEU A 334 7.42 23.05 15.55
CA LEU A 334 7.95 21.69 15.33
C LEU A 334 9.30 21.50 16.03
N ASN A 335 10.21 22.47 15.95
CA ASN A 335 11.52 22.42 16.62
C ASN A 335 11.39 22.44 18.16
N ALA A 336 10.37 23.11 18.70
CA ALA A 336 10.11 23.17 20.14
C ALA A 336 9.41 21.91 20.69
N ALA A 337 8.78 21.11 19.83
CA ALA A 337 8.07 19.90 20.24
C ALA A 337 9.05 18.81 20.68
N SER A 338 8.79 18.16 21.82
CA SER A 338 9.60 17.08 22.35
C SER A 338 8.78 16.14 23.23
N GLY A 339 9.30 14.93 23.44
CA GLY A 339 8.71 13.94 24.34
C GLY A 339 7.42 13.31 23.79
N PHE A 340 6.65 12.72 24.69
CA PHE A 340 5.38 12.09 24.34
C PHE A 340 4.28 13.12 24.09
N LYS A 341 3.61 12.99 22.95
CA LYS A 341 2.52 13.89 22.53
C LYS A 341 1.25 13.10 22.27
N GLU A 342 0.13 13.64 22.68
CA GLU A 342 -1.18 13.02 22.48
C GLU A 342 -2.16 13.99 21.84
N CYS A 343 -2.91 13.50 20.86
CA CYS A 343 -4.02 14.21 20.26
C CYS A 343 -5.24 13.27 20.13
N ARG A 344 -6.16 13.38 21.08
CA ARG A 344 -7.39 12.55 21.13
C ARG A 344 -8.20 12.68 19.83
N LYS A 345 -8.31 13.88 19.26
CA LYS A 345 -9.07 14.11 18.04
C LYS A 345 -8.44 13.45 16.82
N ALA A 346 -7.11 13.45 16.72
CA ALA A 346 -6.40 12.72 15.66
C ALA A 346 -6.67 11.20 15.77
N ARG A 347 -6.62 10.65 16.97
CA ARG A 347 -6.91 9.25 17.24
C ARG A 347 -8.34 8.89 16.86
N GLN A 348 -9.34 9.65 17.31
CA GLN A 348 -10.76 9.44 16.97
C GLN A 348 -11.01 9.51 15.45
N LEU A 349 -10.37 10.46 14.76
CA LEU A 349 -10.47 10.56 13.30
C LEU A 349 -9.99 9.28 12.62
N ILE A 350 -8.82 8.77 13.02
CA ILE A 350 -8.24 7.57 12.41
C ILE A 350 -9.03 6.30 12.76
N GLU A 351 -9.58 6.20 13.96
CA GLU A 351 -10.48 5.09 14.36
C GLU A 351 -11.75 5.09 13.47
N ARG A 352 -12.37 6.26 13.27
CA ARG A 352 -13.53 6.42 12.38
C ARG A 352 -13.20 6.04 10.93
N LEU A 353 -12.14 6.65 10.37
CA LEU A 353 -11.71 6.36 8.99
C LEU A 353 -11.33 4.89 8.80
N GLY A 354 -10.70 4.29 9.81
CA GLY A 354 -10.33 2.88 9.78
C GLY A 354 -11.56 1.98 9.67
N SER A 355 -12.59 2.24 10.47
CA SER A 355 -13.86 1.51 10.41
C SER A 355 -14.54 1.67 9.05
N GLU A 356 -14.70 2.92 8.57
CA GLU A 356 -15.32 3.23 7.27
C GLU A 356 -14.60 2.55 6.09
N ILE A 357 -13.26 2.63 6.07
CA ILE A 357 -12.44 2.08 4.98
C ILE A 357 -12.47 0.54 5.01
N MET A 358 -12.39 -0.09 6.19
CA MET A 358 -12.43 -1.54 6.30
C MET A 358 -13.81 -2.10 5.95
N GLU A 359 -14.90 -1.42 6.35
CA GLU A 359 -16.25 -1.77 5.92
C GLU A 359 -16.40 -1.72 4.40
N MET A 360 -15.90 -0.63 3.76
CA MET A 360 -15.91 -0.52 2.30
C MET A 360 -15.06 -1.60 1.63
N ALA A 361 -13.89 -1.90 2.16
CA ALA A 361 -13.02 -2.97 1.65
C ALA A 361 -13.71 -4.35 1.72
N GLN A 362 -14.42 -4.62 2.81
CA GLN A 362 -15.17 -5.85 3.00
C GLN A 362 -16.36 -5.95 2.03
N LEU A 363 -17.16 -4.88 1.91
CA LEU A 363 -18.29 -4.84 0.99
C LEU A 363 -17.85 -4.94 -0.47
N ALA A 364 -16.75 -4.28 -0.85
CA ALA A 364 -16.15 -4.37 -2.18
C ALA A 364 -15.40 -5.67 -2.43
N TYR A 365 -15.21 -6.51 -1.41
CA TYR A 365 -14.38 -7.73 -1.48
C TYR A 365 -12.98 -7.46 -2.01
N ASN A 366 -12.38 -6.31 -1.64
CA ASN A 366 -11.11 -5.83 -2.16
C ASN A 366 -9.99 -5.93 -1.11
N LYS A 367 -9.26 -7.05 -1.15
CA LYS A 367 -8.14 -7.31 -0.23
C LYS A 367 -6.97 -6.33 -0.42
N PRO A 368 -6.52 -5.99 -1.65
CA PRO A 368 -5.47 -4.99 -1.87
C PRO A 368 -5.78 -3.65 -1.19
N TYR A 369 -7.01 -3.17 -1.30
CA TYR A 369 -7.43 -1.92 -0.67
C TYR A 369 -7.34 -2.01 0.86
N ALA A 370 -7.79 -3.10 1.47
CA ALA A 370 -7.66 -3.34 2.90
C ALA A 370 -6.20 -3.38 3.37
N GLU A 371 -5.32 -4.07 2.63
CA GLU A 371 -3.89 -4.16 2.99
C GLU A 371 -3.18 -2.81 2.90
N PHE A 372 -3.43 -2.02 1.86
CA PHE A 372 -2.88 -0.67 1.77
C PHE A 372 -3.44 0.27 2.83
N ALA A 373 -4.71 0.11 3.22
CA ALA A 373 -5.38 0.96 4.19
C ALA A 373 -4.74 0.87 5.58
N LYS A 374 -4.34 -0.31 6.04
CA LYS A 374 -3.74 -0.53 7.38
C LYS A 374 -2.57 0.43 7.65
N ARG A 375 -1.62 0.53 6.71
CA ARG A 375 -0.46 1.44 6.83
C ARG A 375 -0.75 2.86 6.34
N GLY A 376 -1.67 3.01 5.39
CA GLY A 376 -2.15 4.31 4.94
C GLY A 376 -2.78 5.12 6.07
N LEU A 377 -3.55 4.48 6.96
CA LEU A 377 -4.11 5.07 8.17
C LEU A 377 -3.02 5.49 9.17
N ALA A 378 -2.00 4.66 9.39
CA ALA A 378 -0.87 5.02 10.25
C ALA A 378 -0.09 6.23 9.71
N ASN A 379 0.14 6.30 8.38
CA ASN A 379 0.73 7.48 7.74
C ASN A 379 -0.20 8.71 7.89
N GLY A 380 -1.52 8.52 7.77
CA GLY A 380 -2.52 9.56 8.03
C GLY A 380 -2.44 10.11 9.45
N PHE A 381 -2.32 9.22 10.44
CA PHE A 381 -2.12 9.61 11.83
C PHE A 381 -0.83 10.39 12.06
N ARG A 382 0.28 9.95 11.48
CA ARG A 382 1.56 10.68 11.55
C ARG A 382 1.45 12.08 10.94
N ARG A 383 0.77 12.22 9.77
CA ARG A 383 0.48 13.53 9.16
C ARG A 383 -0.38 14.40 10.09
N ALA A 384 -1.40 13.81 10.73
CA ALA A 384 -2.25 14.51 11.68
C ALA A 384 -1.46 15.06 12.87
N MET A 385 -0.55 14.26 13.43
CA MET A 385 0.32 14.67 14.54
C MET A 385 1.29 15.77 14.12
N VAL A 386 1.89 15.68 12.91
CA VAL A 386 2.76 16.76 12.38
C VAL A 386 1.99 18.08 12.25
N LEU A 387 0.78 18.08 11.68
CA LEU A 387 -0.03 19.30 11.56
C LEU A 387 -0.49 19.83 12.91
N TYR A 388 -0.88 18.96 13.83
CA TYR A 388 -1.27 19.34 15.19
C TYR A 388 -0.13 20.07 15.92
N LEU A 389 1.09 19.51 15.85
CA LEU A 389 2.27 20.08 16.47
C LEU A 389 2.71 21.38 15.77
N ALA A 390 2.73 21.41 14.43
CA ALA A 390 3.04 22.61 13.67
C ALA A 390 2.07 23.75 13.98
N ASN A 391 0.80 23.45 14.29
CA ASN A 391 -0.22 24.42 14.68
C ASN A 391 -0.19 24.78 16.18
N GLY A 392 0.91 24.51 16.88
CA GLY A 392 1.07 24.81 18.32
C GLY A 392 0.13 24.00 19.20
N GLU A 393 -0.03 22.72 18.91
CA GLU A 393 -0.89 21.77 19.62
C GLU A 393 -2.39 22.14 19.59
N LYS A 394 -2.82 22.83 18.53
CA LYS A 394 -4.21 23.20 18.32
C LYS A 394 -4.82 22.40 17.19
N TRP A 395 -5.93 21.69 17.51
CA TRP A 395 -6.70 20.94 16.51
C TRP A 395 -7.77 21.81 15.88
N GLU A 396 -7.85 21.82 14.56
CA GLU A 396 -8.86 22.53 13.77
C GLU A 396 -9.61 21.57 12.82
N LYS A 397 -10.85 21.90 12.48
CA LYS A 397 -11.64 21.12 11.52
C LYS A 397 -10.96 21.01 10.16
N ALA A 398 -10.22 22.03 9.74
CA ALA A 398 -9.45 21.98 8.51
C ALA A 398 -8.37 20.90 8.51
N ILE A 399 -7.75 20.60 9.68
CA ILE A 399 -6.80 19.48 9.82
C ILE A 399 -7.53 18.16 9.62
N GLU A 400 -8.70 17.99 10.23
CA GLU A 400 -9.51 16.78 10.08
C GLU A 400 -9.87 16.52 8.61
N ASP A 401 -10.45 17.52 7.93
CA ASP A 401 -10.87 17.43 6.53
C ASP A 401 -9.69 17.10 5.60
N PHE A 402 -8.54 17.75 5.85
CA PHE A 402 -7.32 17.50 5.09
C PHE A 402 -6.76 16.09 5.33
N ILE A 403 -6.71 15.61 6.57
CA ILE A 403 -6.20 14.27 6.88
C ILE A 403 -7.10 13.20 6.28
N GLU A 404 -8.42 13.34 6.37
CA GLU A 404 -9.36 12.43 5.72
C GLU A 404 -9.09 12.35 4.21
N TRP A 405 -8.99 13.51 3.55
CA TRP A 405 -8.61 13.57 2.14
C TRP A 405 -7.25 12.90 1.89
N SER A 406 -6.24 13.21 2.66
CA SER A 406 -4.87 12.73 2.45
C SER A 406 -4.75 11.20 2.58
N VAL A 407 -5.55 10.57 3.44
CA VAL A 407 -5.63 9.10 3.55
C VAL A 407 -6.29 8.51 2.31
N LYS A 408 -7.45 9.06 1.89
CA LYS A 408 -8.17 8.60 0.70
C LYS A 408 -7.34 8.78 -0.58
N TYR A 409 -6.63 9.91 -0.70
CA TYR A 409 -5.76 10.22 -1.83
C TYR A 409 -4.55 9.27 -1.91
N ASP A 410 -3.87 9.03 -0.78
CA ASP A 410 -2.77 8.05 -0.69
C ASP A 410 -3.22 6.64 -1.09
N LEU A 411 -4.40 6.20 -0.60
CA LEU A 411 -4.98 4.91 -0.95
C LEU A 411 -5.34 4.83 -2.43
N TRP A 412 -5.93 5.90 -2.99
CA TRP A 412 -6.22 5.97 -4.42
C TRP A 412 -4.94 5.84 -5.26
N CYS A 413 -3.87 6.54 -4.90
CA CYS A 413 -2.56 6.41 -5.57
C CYS A 413 -2.02 4.98 -5.49
N LYS A 414 -2.08 4.35 -4.31
CA LYS A 414 -1.64 2.97 -4.09
C LYS A 414 -2.42 1.98 -4.95
N MET A 415 -3.74 2.10 -5.00
CA MET A 415 -4.58 1.23 -5.81
C MET A 415 -4.32 1.42 -7.30
N ARG A 416 -4.17 2.69 -7.76
CA ARG A 416 -3.91 3.00 -9.16
C ARG A 416 -2.57 2.46 -9.65
N PHE A 417 -1.51 2.57 -8.86
CA PHE A 417 -0.16 2.20 -9.30
C PHE A 417 0.24 0.77 -8.93
N PHE A 418 -0.32 0.20 -7.88
CA PHE A 418 0.12 -1.06 -7.30
C PHE A 418 -1.01 -2.04 -6.95
N GLY A 419 -2.28 -1.71 -7.24
CA GLY A 419 -3.42 -2.55 -6.91
C GLY A 419 -3.31 -3.96 -7.50
N ASN A 420 -2.93 -4.06 -8.77
CA ASN A 420 -2.75 -5.35 -9.46
C ASN A 420 -1.58 -6.16 -8.87
N GLN A 421 -0.43 -5.51 -8.61
CA GLN A 421 0.72 -6.19 -8.01
C GLN A 421 0.43 -6.67 -6.59
N MET A 422 -0.35 -5.91 -5.81
CA MET A 422 -0.81 -6.35 -4.48
C MET A 422 -1.77 -7.53 -4.58
N GLN A 423 -2.67 -7.54 -5.57
CA GLN A 423 -3.55 -8.70 -5.81
C GLN A 423 -2.75 -9.94 -6.18
N GLU A 424 -1.77 -9.80 -7.08
CA GLU A 424 -0.86 -10.90 -7.45
C GLU A 424 -0.06 -11.43 -6.25
N ALA A 425 0.40 -10.54 -5.36
CA ALA A 425 1.10 -10.91 -4.13
C ALA A 425 0.18 -11.72 -3.20
N ILE A 426 -1.05 -11.26 -2.97
CA ILE A 426 -2.05 -11.95 -2.14
C ILE A 426 -2.40 -13.32 -2.75
N ASP A 427 -2.55 -13.39 -4.07
CA ASP A 427 -2.85 -14.66 -4.75
C ASP A 427 -1.66 -15.63 -4.70
N ALA A 428 -0.44 -15.11 -4.74
CA ALA A 428 0.77 -15.92 -4.55
C ALA A 428 0.85 -16.50 -3.13
N ASP A 429 0.56 -15.69 -2.10
CA ASP A 429 0.51 -16.14 -0.70
C ASP A 429 -0.59 -17.19 -0.50
N ASN A 430 -1.79 -16.96 -1.03
CA ASN A 430 -2.88 -17.92 -0.98
C ASN A 430 -2.48 -19.23 -1.66
N ARG A 431 -1.83 -19.19 -2.82
CA ARG A 431 -1.30 -20.36 -3.52
C ARG A 431 -0.21 -21.05 -2.70
N ALA A 432 0.69 -20.31 -2.06
CA ALA A 432 1.75 -20.86 -1.21
C ALA A 432 1.18 -21.59 0.01
N VAL A 433 0.13 -21.08 0.63
CA VAL A 433 -0.59 -21.74 1.73
C VAL A 433 -1.31 -23.01 1.23
N CYS A 434 -1.87 -22.99 0.01
CA CYS A 434 -2.50 -24.13 -0.61
C CYS A 434 -1.49 -25.16 -1.16
N HIS A 435 -0.26 -24.74 -1.45
CA HIS A 435 0.84 -25.56 -1.98
C HIS A 435 1.71 -26.16 -0.89
N SER A 436 1.12 -26.94 0.05
CA SER A 436 1.90 -27.99 0.68
C SER A 436 2.14 -29.09 -0.36
N SER A 437 3.31 -29.01 -1.00
CA SER A 437 3.93 -30.00 -1.91
C SER A 437 3.03 -31.13 -2.46
N GLY A 438 2.57 -30.98 -3.69
CA GLY A 438 2.16 -32.10 -4.53
C GLY A 438 0.72 -32.08 -5.01
N VAL A 439 0.51 -32.89 -6.01
CA VAL A 439 -0.72 -33.20 -6.78
C VAL A 439 -1.97 -33.49 -5.93
N SER A 440 -1.82 -33.75 -4.64
CA SER A 440 -2.89 -34.01 -3.68
C SER A 440 -3.73 -32.77 -3.33
N ASN A 441 -3.25 -31.56 -3.60
CA ASN A 441 -3.95 -30.33 -3.19
C ASN A 441 -5.23 -30.07 -4.00
N LEU A 442 -5.29 -30.52 -5.26
CA LEU A 442 -6.50 -30.38 -6.08
C LEU A 442 -7.69 -31.13 -5.46
N LEU A 443 -7.43 -32.19 -4.68
CA LEU A 443 -8.46 -32.89 -3.93
C LEU A 443 -9.15 -32.06 -2.86
N LEU A 444 -8.54 -30.95 -2.40
CA LEU A 444 -9.17 -30.04 -1.44
C LEU A 444 -10.32 -29.25 -2.05
N PHE A 445 -10.35 -29.10 -3.37
CA PHE A 445 -11.32 -28.29 -4.11
C PHE A 445 -12.47 -29.11 -4.71
N VAL A 446 -12.50 -30.40 -4.50
CA VAL A 446 -13.62 -31.30 -4.91
C VAL A 446 -14.37 -31.79 -3.68
N HIS A 447 -15.60 -32.26 -3.86
CA HIS A 447 -16.42 -32.88 -2.81
C HIS A 447 -15.76 -34.17 -2.27
N ASP A 448 -16.23 -34.66 -1.13
CA ASP A 448 -15.70 -35.90 -0.56
C ASP A 448 -15.96 -37.13 -1.46
N THR A 449 -17.04 -37.06 -2.21
CA THR A 449 -17.32 -37.96 -3.37
C THR A 449 -17.47 -37.08 -4.61
N PHE A 450 -16.70 -37.34 -5.65
CA PHE A 450 -16.61 -36.51 -6.86
C PHE A 450 -16.50 -37.38 -8.12
N ASP A 451 -16.87 -36.81 -9.26
CA ASP A 451 -16.74 -37.44 -10.58
C ASP A 451 -15.54 -36.88 -11.38
N LYS A 452 -15.33 -37.43 -12.58
CA LYS A 452 -14.25 -36.95 -13.47
C LYS A 452 -14.48 -35.55 -13.98
N ALA A 453 -15.74 -35.11 -14.13
CA ALA A 453 -16.09 -33.81 -14.63
C ALA A 453 -15.76 -32.73 -13.60
N GLU A 454 -16.07 -32.97 -12.31
CA GLU A 454 -15.76 -32.04 -11.21
C GLU A 454 -14.26 -31.81 -11.10
N ILE A 455 -13.45 -32.88 -11.08
CA ILE A 455 -11.99 -32.70 -10.99
C ILE A 455 -11.40 -32.09 -12.26
N GLN A 456 -11.99 -32.32 -13.42
CA GLN A 456 -11.56 -31.66 -14.67
C GLN A 456 -11.80 -30.16 -14.61
N ASN A 457 -12.94 -29.72 -14.07
CA ASN A 457 -13.22 -28.31 -13.83
C ASN A 457 -12.23 -27.68 -12.85
N VAL A 458 -11.93 -28.37 -11.75
CA VAL A 458 -10.91 -27.91 -10.79
C VAL A 458 -9.54 -27.81 -11.46
N CYS A 459 -9.15 -28.79 -12.28
CA CYS A 459 -7.89 -28.73 -13.04
C CYS A 459 -7.82 -27.54 -14.00
N MET A 460 -8.93 -27.20 -14.67
CA MET A 460 -9.03 -26.05 -15.57
C MET A 460 -8.90 -24.72 -14.81
N VAL A 461 -9.64 -24.57 -13.71
CA VAL A 461 -9.60 -23.37 -12.86
C VAL A 461 -8.20 -23.13 -12.29
N HIS A 462 -7.51 -24.20 -11.88
CA HIS A 462 -6.16 -24.11 -11.30
C HIS A 462 -5.01 -24.20 -12.34
N GLY A 463 -5.32 -24.18 -13.63
CA GLY A 463 -4.32 -24.18 -14.70
C GLY A 463 -3.38 -25.38 -14.70
N THR A 464 -3.86 -26.56 -14.27
CA THR A 464 -3.04 -27.76 -14.12
C THR A 464 -2.71 -28.38 -15.48
N LYS A 465 -1.44 -28.49 -15.83
CA LYS A 465 -0.95 -29.11 -17.08
C LYS A 465 -0.94 -30.66 -17.03
N THR A 466 -1.11 -31.26 -15.86
CA THR A 466 -1.05 -32.72 -15.67
C THR A 466 -2.33 -33.38 -16.15
N LYS A 467 -2.20 -34.40 -16.98
CA LYS A 467 -3.36 -35.16 -17.49
C LYS A 467 -4.16 -35.79 -16.35
N LEU A 468 -5.50 -35.67 -16.40
CA LEU A 468 -6.43 -36.13 -15.36
C LEU A 468 -6.19 -37.61 -14.98
N ALA A 469 -5.96 -38.48 -15.96
CA ALA A 469 -5.69 -39.90 -15.72
C ALA A 469 -4.45 -40.14 -14.84
N ILE A 470 -3.41 -39.31 -15.00
CA ILE A 470 -2.18 -39.39 -14.20
C ILE A 470 -2.46 -38.91 -12.77
N LEU A 471 -3.25 -37.85 -12.59
CA LEU A 471 -3.66 -37.35 -11.29
C LEU A 471 -4.43 -38.42 -10.49
N LEU A 472 -5.47 -38.98 -11.07
CA LEU A 472 -6.30 -40.02 -10.44
C LEU A 472 -5.47 -41.25 -10.11
N CYS A 473 -4.59 -41.71 -11.02
CA CYS A 473 -3.68 -42.82 -10.78
C CYS A 473 -2.75 -42.57 -9.59
N ASN A 474 -2.15 -41.37 -9.50
CA ASN A 474 -1.24 -41.01 -8.41
C ASN A 474 -1.97 -40.92 -7.07
N TRP A 475 -3.17 -40.34 -7.02
CA TRP A 475 -3.97 -40.28 -5.80
C TRP A 475 -4.41 -41.65 -5.32
N LYS A 476 -4.80 -42.53 -6.24
CA LYS A 476 -5.14 -43.93 -5.94
C LYS A 476 -3.94 -44.70 -5.40
N LYS A 477 -2.76 -44.57 -6.03
CA LYS A 477 -1.50 -45.19 -5.54
C LYS A 477 -1.10 -44.71 -4.16
N ARG A 478 -1.34 -43.42 -3.84
CA ARG A 478 -1.08 -42.86 -2.51
C ARG A 478 -2.13 -43.25 -1.47
N GLY A 479 -3.22 -43.88 -1.88
CA GLY A 479 -4.34 -44.21 -1.02
C GLY A 479 -5.13 -43.01 -0.54
N PHE A 480 -5.23 -41.96 -1.35
CA PHE A 480 -6.00 -40.77 -1.03
C PHE A 480 -7.43 -40.81 -1.55
N ILE A 481 -7.67 -41.60 -2.60
CA ILE A 481 -8.99 -41.83 -3.18
C ILE A 481 -9.23 -43.31 -3.43
N VAL A 482 -10.51 -43.70 -3.41
CA VAL A 482 -11.00 -44.99 -3.85
C VAL A 482 -11.97 -44.77 -5.00
N LYS A 483 -11.94 -45.62 -6.01
CA LYS A 483 -12.94 -45.63 -7.10
C LYS A 483 -14.16 -46.42 -6.65
N ASN A 484 -15.33 -45.84 -6.79
CA ASN A 484 -16.62 -46.45 -6.50
C ASN A 484 -17.16 -47.21 -7.74
N ASP A 485 -18.18 -48.04 -7.56
CA ASP A 485 -18.78 -48.85 -8.63
C ASP A 485 -19.56 -48.01 -9.66
N ASP A 486 -19.99 -46.80 -9.28
CA ASP A 486 -20.70 -45.82 -10.11
C ASP A 486 -19.79 -44.87 -10.91
N ASP A 487 -18.52 -45.22 -11.08
CA ASP A 487 -17.46 -44.43 -11.77
C ASP A 487 -17.11 -43.10 -11.07
N THR A 488 -17.59 -42.88 -9.85
CA THR A 488 -17.17 -41.78 -8.97
C THR A 488 -15.92 -42.13 -8.14
N PHE A 489 -15.38 -41.17 -7.42
CA PHE A 489 -14.23 -41.35 -6.53
C PHE A 489 -14.56 -40.76 -5.16
N SER A 490 -14.18 -41.44 -4.08
CA SER A 490 -14.33 -40.99 -2.70
C SER A 490 -12.98 -40.75 -2.06
N LYS A 491 -12.86 -39.66 -1.28
CA LYS A 491 -11.68 -39.37 -0.44
C LYS A 491 -11.59 -40.40 0.69
N THR A 492 -10.38 -40.85 0.99
CA THR A 492 -10.16 -41.85 2.03
C THR A 492 -9.94 -41.18 3.41
N ALA A 493 -10.17 -41.95 4.48
CA ALA A 493 -9.82 -41.50 5.84
C ALA A 493 -8.34 -41.07 5.97
N LYS A 494 -7.43 -41.70 5.20
CA LYS A 494 -6.02 -41.31 5.14
C LYS A 494 -5.81 -39.90 4.59
N PHE A 495 -6.58 -39.50 3.58
CA PHE A 495 -6.53 -38.15 3.03
C PHE A 495 -7.08 -37.16 4.05
N ILE A 496 -8.23 -37.45 4.63
CA ILE A 496 -8.93 -36.61 5.63
C ILE A 496 -8.06 -36.43 6.88
N ALA A 497 -7.44 -37.50 7.40
CA ALA A 497 -6.54 -37.40 8.55
C ALA A 497 -5.29 -36.56 8.28
N LYS A 498 -4.79 -36.52 7.04
CA LYS A 498 -3.58 -35.81 6.68
C LYS A 498 -3.82 -34.32 6.36
N TYR A 499 -4.94 -34.01 5.73
CA TYR A 499 -5.22 -32.67 5.19
C TYR A 499 -6.44 -32.01 5.85
N GLY A 500 -7.17 -32.70 6.71
CA GLY A 500 -8.37 -32.24 7.41
C GLY A 500 -9.61 -32.17 6.51
N HIS A 501 -10.75 -31.90 7.11
CA HIS A 501 -11.93 -31.43 6.39
C HIS A 501 -11.72 -29.97 6.04
N TYR A 502 -11.05 -29.69 4.94
CA TYR A 502 -11.16 -28.38 4.34
C TYR A 502 -12.56 -28.31 3.72
N GLY A 503 -13.35 -27.40 4.23
CA GLY A 503 -14.77 -27.31 3.92
C GLY A 503 -15.05 -27.39 2.44
N THR A 504 -16.20 -27.95 2.11
CA THR A 504 -16.79 -27.96 0.78
C THR A 504 -16.54 -26.64 0.06
N PRO A 505 -16.09 -26.65 -1.22
CA PRO A 505 -15.98 -25.42 -2.01
C PRO A 505 -17.36 -24.76 -2.08
N GLY A 506 -17.56 -23.72 -1.31
CA GLY A 506 -18.85 -23.02 -1.18
C GLY A 506 -19.11 -22.41 0.19
N MET A 507 -18.32 -22.75 1.22
CA MET A 507 -18.39 -22.13 2.54
C MET A 507 -17.03 -21.50 2.90
N ALA A 508 -16.64 -20.47 2.15
CA ALA A 508 -15.77 -19.43 2.65
C ALA A 508 -16.66 -18.21 2.83
N ALA A 509 -16.97 -17.90 4.08
CA ALA A 509 -17.70 -16.73 4.48
C ALA A 509 -16.97 -15.44 4.04
#